data_0a4971f7bd289f3ce05c49c43e7cfee6
#
_entry.id   0a4971f7bd289f3ce05c49c43e7cfee6
#
_cell.length_a   1.000
_cell.length_b   1.000
_cell.length_c   1.000
_cell.angle_alpha   90.00
_cell.angle_beta   90.00
_cell.angle_gamma   90.00
#
_symmetry.space_group_name_H-M   'P 1'
#
loop_
_entity.id
_entity.type
_entity.pdbx_description
1 polymer ?
#
loop_
_entity_poly.entity_id
_entity_poly.type
_entity_poly.pdbx_seq_one_letter_code
_entity_poly.pdbx_strand_id
1 'polypeptide(L)'
;MKKISIILLFGAFLFPGTTLFAQCKQITGDVSILKGQTVINLQYDYSNMSVGKFKDEKDYVAKRTADMNNKKPGDGDRWAEAWKNDRVARFQPMFEKNLNERVGKFNVTCKENATDAKYTLIIRTTFTEPGYNIGISRMNAWIKMEVDLVETANPGTVLANMQMKREDSINMMGYDYDTGTRIQSAYDRAGEHLGNFLVKNVFK
;
A
#
# COMPACT_ATOMS: atom_id res chain seq x y z
N MET A 1 50.22 40.17 30.46
CA MET A 1 49.27 40.04 29.31
C MET A 1 48.66 38.64 29.38
N LYS A 2 47.42 38.51 29.88
CA LYS A 2 46.71 37.21 30.04
C LYS A 2 45.94 36.92 28.74
N LYS A 3 46.23 35.80 28.08
CA LYS A 3 45.49 35.32 26.92
C LYS A 3 44.26 34.57 27.39
N ILE A 4 43.06 35.04 27.03
CA ILE A 4 41.78 34.39 27.29
C ILE A 4 41.49 33.50 26.06
N SER A 5 41.51 32.19 26.25
CA SER A 5 41.09 31.20 25.26
C SER A 5 39.57 31.01 25.39
N ILE A 6 38.82 31.41 24.38
CA ILE A 6 37.39 31.16 24.26
C ILE A 6 37.23 29.77 23.60
N ILE A 7 36.75 28.81 24.39
CA ILE A 7 36.35 27.50 23.85
C ILE A 7 34.88 27.60 23.39
N LEU A 8 34.67 27.60 22.08
CA LEU A 8 33.35 27.47 21.47
C LEU A 8 32.92 26.03 21.53
N LEU A 9 32.00 25.72 22.44
CA LEU A 9 31.31 24.42 22.47
C LEU A 9 30.26 24.44 21.35
N PHE A 10 30.53 23.71 20.24
CA PHE A 10 29.55 23.41 19.23
C PHE A 10 28.65 22.26 19.74
N GLY A 11 27.51 22.59 20.30
CA GLY A 11 26.47 21.64 20.65
C GLY A 11 25.82 21.10 19.39
N ALA A 12 26.18 19.88 19.00
CA ALA A 12 25.46 19.13 17.95
C ALA A 12 24.06 18.77 18.48
N PHE A 13 23.04 19.54 18.07
CA PHE A 13 21.65 19.17 18.26
C PHE A 13 21.33 18.00 17.33
N LEU A 14 21.43 16.77 17.84
CA LEU A 14 20.86 15.60 17.20
C LEU A 14 19.33 15.71 17.32
N PHE A 15 18.68 16.22 16.26
CA PHE A 15 17.25 16.03 16.10
C PHE A 15 17.01 14.52 15.84
N PRO A 16 16.27 13.81 16.69
CA PRO A 16 15.81 12.49 16.35
C PRO A 16 14.81 12.68 15.20
N GLY A 17 15.24 12.38 13.99
CA GLY A 17 14.38 12.27 12.84
C GLY A 17 13.33 11.17 13.14
N THR A 18 12.15 11.56 13.60
CA THR A 18 11.01 10.66 13.64
C THR A 18 10.64 10.35 12.19
N THR A 19 11.16 9.25 11.67
CA THR A 19 10.64 8.66 10.45
C THR A 19 9.18 8.29 10.74
N LEU A 20 8.26 9.11 10.22
CA LEU A 20 6.84 8.80 10.17
C LEU A 20 6.68 7.62 9.21
N PHE A 21 6.93 6.40 9.72
CA PHE A 21 6.55 5.20 9.01
C PHE A 21 5.02 5.21 8.90
N ALA A 22 4.52 5.14 7.69
CA ALA A 22 3.12 4.84 7.46
C ALA A 22 2.83 3.53 8.21
N GLN A 23 1.97 3.60 9.20
CA GLN A 23 1.63 2.45 10.03
C GLN A 23 0.18 2.10 9.79
N CYS A 24 -0.09 0.80 9.61
CA CYS A 24 -1.43 0.29 9.70
C CYS A 24 -1.97 0.56 11.11
N LYS A 25 -3.15 1.18 11.18
CA LYS A 25 -3.79 1.55 12.45
C LYS A 25 -5.22 1.00 12.47
N GLN A 26 -5.56 0.31 13.54
CA GLN A 26 -6.96 -0.03 13.82
C GLN A 26 -7.75 1.23 14.14
N ILE A 27 -8.91 1.39 13.51
CA ILE A 27 -9.80 2.54 13.69
C ILE A 27 -11.00 2.14 14.55
N THR A 28 -11.62 0.99 14.25
CA THR A 28 -12.79 0.47 14.97
C THR A 28 -12.72 -1.04 15.14
N GLY A 29 -13.52 -1.58 16.03
CA GLY A 29 -13.72 -3.02 16.22
C GLY A 29 -12.55 -3.70 16.95
N ASP A 30 -12.44 -5.02 16.79
CA ASP A 30 -11.39 -5.84 17.43
C ASP A 30 -10.83 -6.86 16.43
N VAL A 31 -9.54 -6.74 16.11
CA VAL A 31 -8.84 -7.70 15.22
C VAL A 31 -8.42 -8.98 15.94
N SER A 32 -8.48 -9.01 17.28
CA SER A 32 -8.08 -10.19 18.07
C SER A 32 -8.95 -11.41 17.80
N ILE A 33 -10.13 -11.23 17.23
CA ILE A 33 -11.02 -12.32 16.77
C ILE A 33 -10.37 -13.22 15.70
N LEU A 34 -9.30 -12.74 15.04
CA LEU A 34 -8.49 -13.56 14.13
C LEU A 34 -7.58 -14.54 14.86
N LYS A 35 -7.47 -14.47 16.16
CA LYS A 35 -6.64 -15.39 16.96
C LYS A 35 -7.09 -16.84 16.76
N GLY A 36 -6.12 -17.71 16.47
CA GLY A 36 -6.39 -19.14 16.22
C GLY A 36 -6.84 -19.45 14.78
N GLN A 37 -7.00 -18.45 13.92
CA GLN A 37 -7.24 -18.70 12.50
C GLN A 37 -5.93 -19.09 11.81
N THR A 38 -5.98 -20.09 10.95
CA THR A 38 -4.84 -20.53 10.13
C THR A 38 -4.97 -20.07 8.66
N VAL A 39 -6.18 -19.75 8.22
CA VAL A 39 -6.47 -19.22 6.89
C VAL A 39 -7.37 -18.00 7.02
N ILE A 40 -7.03 -16.95 6.29
CA ILE A 40 -7.78 -15.71 6.19
C ILE A 40 -7.99 -15.44 4.70
N ASN A 41 -9.25 -15.22 4.30
CA ASN A 41 -9.55 -14.86 2.93
C ASN A 41 -9.18 -13.40 2.65
N LEU A 42 -8.71 -13.11 1.44
CA LEU A 42 -8.49 -11.76 0.95
C LEU A 42 -9.49 -11.45 -0.16
N GLN A 43 -9.97 -10.22 -0.18
CA GLN A 43 -10.77 -9.65 -1.26
C GLN A 43 -10.27 -8.25 -1.55
N TYR A 44 -10.07 -7.90 -2.84
CA TYR A 44 -9.60 -6.58 -3.24
C TYR A 44 -10.73 -5.74 -3.80
N ASP A 45 -10.78 -4.47 -3.40
CA ASP A 45 -11.79 -3.52 -3.87
C ASP A 45 -11.12 -2.20 -4.31
N TYR A 46 -11.45 -1.79 -5.55
CA TYR A 46 -10.97 -0.57 -6.19
C TYR A 46 -12.11 0.37 -6.61
N SER A 47 -13.34 0.05 -6.21
CA SER A 47 -14.56 0.70 -6.74
C SER A 47 -14.63 2.21 -6.47
N ASN A 48 -14.03 2.67 -5.36
CA ASN A 48 -14.07 4.07 -4.94
C ASN A 48 -12.67 4.71 -4.89
N MET A 49 -11.78 4.26 -5.78
CA MET A 49 -10.40 4.74 -5.81
C MET A 49 -10.29 6.07 -6.56
N SER A 50 -9.70 7.07 -5.91
CA SER A 50 -9.23 8.29 -6.55
C SER A 50 -7.77 8.16 -7.00
N VAL A 51 -7.36 8.90 -8.06
CA VAL A 51 -6.01 8.80 -8.62
C VAL A 51 -5.40 10.18 -8.86
N GLY A 52 -4.32 10.48 -8.16
CA GLY A 52 -3.66 11.78 -8.22
C GLY A 52 -4.65 12.90 -7.91
N LYS A 53 -4.87 13.82 -8.87
CA LYS A 53 -5.84 14.92 -8.72
C LYS A 53 -7.28 14.57 -9.12
N PHE A 54 -7.51 13.36 -9.63
CA PHE A 54 -8.82 12.92 -10.11
C PHE A 54 -9.60 12.27 -8.97
N LYS A 55 -10.86 12.65 -8.82
CA LYS A 55 -11.74 12.07 -7.78
C LYS A 55 -12.09 10.63 -8.09
N ASP A 56 -12.18 10.29 -9.38
CA ASP A 56 -12.50 8.95 -9.86
C ASP A 56 -11.38 8.40 -10.74
N GLU A 57 -11.04 7.14 -10.58
CA GLU A 57 -10.09 6.43 -11.43
C GLU A 57 -10.48 6.50 -12.92
N LYS A 58 -11.78 6.38 -13.20
CA LYS A 58 -12.32 6.43 -14.56
C LYS A 58 -11.88 7.69 -15.31
N ASP A 59 -11.94 8.85 -14.65
CA ASP A 59 -11.57 10.12 -15.26
C ASP A 59 -10.07 10.21 -15.52
N TYR A 60 -9.27 9.69 -14.58
CA TYR A 60 -7.82 9.58 -14.77
C TYR A 60 -7.48 8.70 -15.97
N VAL A 61 -8.08 7.51 -16.04
CA VAL A 61 -7.82 6.54 -17.13
C VAL A 61 -8.25 7.13 -18.47
N ALA A 62 -9.45 7.72 -18.57
CA ALA A 62 -9.95 8.34 -19.80
C ALA A 62 -9.01 9.46 -20.30
N LYS A 63 -8.62 10.37 -19.40
CA LYS A 63 -7.69 11.45 -19.74
C LYS A 63 -6.34 10.92 -20.21
N ARG A 64 -5.76 9.96 -19.49
CA ARG A 64 -4.43 9.41 -19.80
C ARG A 64 -4.44 8.66 -21.13
N THR A 65 -5.49 7.87 -21.38
CA THR A 65 -5.69 7.16 -22.64
C THR A 65 -5.74 8.13 -23.82
N ALA A 66 -6.55 9.19 -23.71
CA ALA A 66 -6.64 10.20 -24.75
C ALA A 66 -5.30 10.91 -25.00
N ASP A 67 -4.61 11.34 -23.94
CA ASP A 67 -3.31 12.02 -24.06
C ASP A 67 -2.24 11.15 -24.75
N MET A 68 -2.25 9.84 -24.50
CA MET A 68 -1.31 8.90 -25.13
C MET A 68 -1.70 8.60 -26.57
N ASN A 69 -2.99 8.38 -26.86
CA ASN A 69 -3.48 8.14 -28.23
C ASN A 69 -3.28 9.34 -29.14
N ASN A 70 -3.36 10.58 -28.61
CA ASN A 70 -3.04 11.79 -29.38
C ASN A 70 -1.56 11.86 -29.80
N LYS A 71 -0.66 11.26 -29.03
CA LYS A 71 0.78 11.17 -29.38
C LYS A 71 1.05 10.02 -30.34
N LYS A 72 0.46 8.88 -30.07
CA LYS A 72 0.59 7.68 -30.90
C LYS A 72 -0.68 6.83 -30.76
N PRO A 73 -1.46 6.67 -31.83
CA PRO A 73 -2.69 5.87 -31.82
C PRO A 73 -2.48 4.45 -31.27
N GLY A 74 -3.36 4.02 -30.38
CA GLY A 74 -3.34 2.71 -29.74
C GLY A 74 -2.42 2.56 -28.51
N ASP A 75 -1.51 3.51 -28.25
CA ASP A 75 -0.65 3.45 -27.05
C ASP A 75 -1.46 3.67 -25.78
N GLY A 76 -2.45 4.55 -25.82
CA GLY A 76 -3.34 4.81 -24.70
C GLY A 76 -4.21 3.61 -24.34
N ASP A 77 -4.73 2.91 -25.36
CA ASP A 77 -5.58 1.74 -25.12
C ASP A 77 -4.79 0.60 -24.47
N ARG A 78 -3.58 0.34 -24.99
CA ARG A 78 -2.67 -0.64 -24.36
C ARG A 78 -2.30 -0.27 -22.93
N TRP A 79 -2.05 1.02 -22.68
CA TRP A 79 -1.77 1.49 -21.33
C TRP A 79 -2.98 1.32 -20.39
N ALA A 80 -4.19 1.61 -20.84
CA ALA A 80 -5.41 1.46 -20.05
C ALA A 80 -5.69 0.01 -19.69
N GLU A 81 -5.41 -0.91 -20.60
CA GLU A 81 -5.48 -2.35 -20.34
C GLU A 81 -4.44 -2.78 -19.31
N ALA A 82 -3.18 -2.39 -19.51
CA ALA A 82 -2.09 -2.68 -18.57
C ALA A 82 -2.37 -2.12 -17.17
N TRP A 83 -2.90 -0.88 -17.07
CA TRP A 83 -3.30 -0.26 -15.81
C TRP A 83 -4.25 -1.13 -14.97
N LYS A 84 -5.24 -1.75 -15.61
CA LYS A 84 -6.19 -2.64 -14.94
C LYS A 84 -5.58 -4.01 -14.62
N ASN A 85 -4.84 -4.57 -15.57
CA ASN A 85 -4.24 -5.90 -15.45
C ASN A 85 -3.15 -5.96 -14.38
N ASP A 86 -2.44 -4.87 -14.14
CA ASP A 86 -1.41 -4.77 -13.11
C ASP A 86 -1.92 -5.08 -11.69
N ARG A 87 -3.22 -4.91 -11.44
CA ARG A 87 -3.82 -5.28 -10.14
C ARG A 87 -3.61 -6.75 -9.84
N VAL A 88 -4.04 -7.61 -10.75
CA VAL A 88 -3.96 -9.06 -10.60
C VAL A 88 -2.56 -9.58 -10.91
N ALA A 89 -1.88 -8.99 -11.89
CA ALA A 89 -0.57 -9.47 -12.31
C ALA A 89 0.58 -9.06 -11.38
N ARG A 90 0.44 -7.93 -10.67
CA ARG A 90 1.56 -7.32 -9.91
C ARG A 90 1.18 -6.92 -8.48
N PHE A 91 0.09 -6.13 -8.30
CA PHE A 91 -0.18 -5.48 -7.01
C PHE A 91 -0.64 -6.46 -5.94
N GLN A 92 -1.67 -7.23 -6.24
CA GLN A 92 -2.24 -8.23 -5.33
C GLN A 92 -1.22 -9.30 -4.95
N PRO A 93 -0.49 -9.95 -5.89
CA PRO A 93 0.51 -10.95 -5.53
C PRO A 93 1.64 -10.41 -4.68
N MET A 94 2.08 -9.16 -4.91
CA MET A 94 3.14 -8.57 -4.13
C MET A 94 2.68 -8.23 -2.69
N PHE A 95 1.47 -7.70 -2.55
CA PHE A 95 0.84 -7.47 -1.26
C PHE A 95 0.70 -8.78 -0.47
N GLU A 96 0.14 -9.83 -1.09
CA GLU A 96 -0.04 -11.14 -0.45
C GLU A 96 1.28 -11.77 -0.03
N LYS A 97 2.28 -11.72 -0.89
CA LYS A 97 3.62 -12.24 -0.59
C LYS A 97 4.16 -11.63 0.69
N ASN A 98 4.18 -10.31 0.79
CA ASN A 98 4.78 -9.62 1.93
C ASN A 98 3.93 -9.71 3.20
N LEU A 99 2.61 -9.75 3.08
CA LEU A 99 1.72 -10.08 4.19
C LEU A 99 2.03 -11.48 4.73
N ASN A 100 2.12 -12.48 3.87
CA ASN A 100 2.37 -13.88 4.25
C ASN A 100 3.79 -14.10 4.78
N GLU A 101 4.80 -13.35 4.35
CA GLU A 101 6.15 -13.38 4.94
C GLU A 101 6.14 -13.02 6.43
N ARG A 102 5.17 -12.22 6.88
CA ARG A 102 5.02 -11.82 8.28
C ARG A 102 4.15 -12.81 9.06
N VAL A 103 2.93 -13.07 8.60
CA VAL A 103 1.96 -13.91 9.33
C VAL A 103 2.25 -15.40 9.22
N GLY A 104 2.91 -15.86 8.17
CA GLY A 104 3.28 -17.26 7.95
C GLY A 104 4.17 -17.85 9.05
N LYS A 105 4.92 -17.01 9.76
CA LYS A 105 5.71 -17.42 10.95
C LYS A 105 4.84 -17.89 12.12
N PHE A 106 3.54 -17.62 12.05
CA PHE A 106 2.53 -18.01 13.03
C PHE A 106 1.57 -19.07 12.47
N ASN A 107 1.95 -19.74 11.37
CA ASN A 107 1.15 -20.74 10.66
C ASN A 107 -0.19 -20.17 10.12
N VAL A 108 -0.20 -18.90 9.73
CA VAL A 108 -1.34 -18.23 9.13
C VAL A 108 -1.07 -17.99 7.63
N THR A 109 -2.05 -18.24 6.80
CA THR A 109 -2.02 -17.96 5.35
C THR A 109 -3.16 -17.02 5.00
N CYS A 110 -2.82 -15.90 4.34
CA CYS A 110 -3.78 -14.96 3.76
C CYS A 110 -3.76 -15.14 2.24
N LYS A 111 -4.90 -15.40 1.61
CA LYS A 111 -4.98 -15.60 0.14
C LYS A 111 -6.36 -15.26 -0.40
N GLU A 112 -6.41 -14.82 -1.68
CA GLU A 112 -7.69 -14.70 -2.38
C GLU A 112 -8.37 -16.06 -2.57
N ASN A 113 -9.69 -16.00 -2.74
CA ASN A 113 -10.54 -17.16 -3.03
C ASN A 113 -10.50 -18.27 -1.95
N ALA A 114 -10.12 -17.95 -0.73
CA ALA A 114 -10.20 -18.85 0.41
C ALA A 114 -11.63 -18.80 1.02
N THR A 115 -12.63 -19.17 0.24
CA THR A 115 -14.05 -19.03 0.59
C THR A 115 -14.48 -19.86 1.81
N ASP A 116 -13.72 -20.88 2.18
CA ASP A 116 -13.92 -21.69 3.37
C ASP A 116 -13.34 -21.05 4.65
N ALA A 117 -12.56 -19.99 4.51
CA ALA A 117 -12.04 -19.24 5.67
C ALA A 117 -13.19 -18.56 6.40
N LYS A 118 -13.16 -18.58 7.73
CA LYS A 118 -14.20 -17.95 8.56
C LYS A 118 -14.24 -16.42 8.37
N TYR A 119 -13.08 -15.80 8.14
CA TYR A 119 -12.96 -14.35 8.03
C TYR A 119 -12.32 -13.92 6.73
N THR A 120 -12.76 -12.76 6.24
CA THR A 120 -12.23 -12.08 5.05
C THR A 120 -11.68 -10.71 5.46
N LEU A 121 -10.49 -10.37 4.96
CA LEU A 121 -9.98 -9.01 4.92
C LEU A 121 -10.32 -8.41 3.55
N ILE A 122 -11.16 -7.40 3.53
CA ILE A 122 -11.48 -6.64 2.32
C ILE A 122 -10.48 -5.48 2.21
N ILE A 123 -9.59 -5.58 1.23
CA ILE A 123 -8.50 -4.63 0.99
C ILE A 123 -8.99 -3.57 0.02
N ARG A 124 -9.40 -2.39 0.51
CA ARG A 124 -9.83 -1.27 -0.32
C ARG A 124 -8.69 -0.32 -0.59
N THR A 125 -8.31 -0.17 -1.86
CA THR A 125 -7.45 0.93 -2.26
C THR A 125 -8.33 2.16 -2.50
N THR A 126 -8.20 3.18 -1.65
CA THR A 126 -9.02 4.39 -1.72
C THR A 126 -8.36 5.53 -2.48
N PHE A 127 -7.04 5.47 -2.63
CA PHE A 127 -6.26 6.45 -3.37
C PHE A 127 -4.99 5.85 -3.94
N THR A 128 -4.61 6.28 -5.13
CA THR A 128 -3.32 5.97 -5.76
C THR A 128 -2.69 7.23 -6.33
N GLU A 129 -1.47 7.58 -5.91
CA GLU A 129 -0.59 8.51 -6.60
C GLU A 129 0.38 7.69 -7.48
N PRO A 130 0.27 7.77 -8.80
CA PRO A 130 1.14 6.97 -9.67
C PRO A 130 2.60 7.36 -9.63
N GLY A 131 2.90 8.57 -9.16
CA GLY A 131 4.23 9.14 -9.22
C GLY A 131 4.74 9.30 -10.64
N TYR A 132 6.00 9.69 -10.77
CA TYR A 132 6.70 9.76 -12.06
C TYR A 132 8.21 9.62 -11.87
N ASN A 133 8.88 9.18 -12.94
CA ASN A 133 10.34 9.25 -13.08
C ASN A 133 10.66 9.65 -14.52
N ILE A 134 11.26 10.83 -14.70
CA ILE A 134 11.70 11.37 -15.99
C ILE A 134 13.22 11.56 -16.05
N GLY A 135 13.96 10.87 -15.19
CA GLY A 135 15.41 10.94 -15.08
C GLY A 135 15.90 12.10 -14.22
N ILE A 136 15.63 13.33 -14.64
CA ILE A 136 16.05 14.57 -13.92
C ILE A 136 15.13 14.95 -12.76
N SER A 137 13.92 14.40 -12.69
CA SER A 137 12.94 14.64 -11.64
C SER A 137 12.10 13.38 -11.43
N ARG A 138 11.74 13.14 -10.18
CA ARG A 138 10.89 12.01 -9.84
C ARG A 138 10.00 12.30 -8.64
N MET A 139 8.87 11.57 -8.57
CA MET A 139 7.98 11.51 -7.44
C MET A 139 7.61 10.04 -7.21
N ASN A 140 7.70 9.59 -5.96
CA ASN A 140 7.31 8.24 -5.59
C ASN A 140 5.82 8.00 -5.84
N ALA A 141 5.45 6.78 -6.21
CA ALA A 141 4.07 6.36 -6.09
C ALA A 141 3.73 6.15 -4.62
N TRP A 142 2.46 6.31 -4.27
CA TRP A 142 1.96 5.95 -2.95
C TRP A 142 0.46 5.67 -3.00
N ILE A 143 -0.01 4.88 -2.03
CA ILE A 143 -1.40 4.45 -1.94
C ILE A 143 -1.98 4.73 -0.56
N LYS A 144 -3.31 4.84 -0.49
CA LYS A 144 -4.08 4.75 0.75
C LYS A 144 -4.92 3.49 0.70
N MET A 145 -5.01 2.82 1.83
CA MET A 145 -5.85 1.63 1.98
C MET A 145 -6.71 1.69 3.23
N GLU A 146 -7.88 1.13 3.09
CA GLU A 146 -8.73 0.71 4.20
C GLU A 146 -8.87 -0.80 4.14
N VAL A 147 -8.85 -1.44 5.31
CA VAL A 147 -8.99 -2.89 5.42
C VAL A 147 -10.12 -3.19 6.38
N ASP A 148 -11.19 -3.77 5.85
CA ASP A 148 -12.30 -4.23 6.66
C ASP A 148 -12.17 -5.72 6.97
N LEU A 149 -12.30 -6.05 8.22
CA LEU A 149 -12.45 -7.43 8.68
C LEU A 149 -13.94 -7.76 8.77
N VAL A 150 -14.35 -8.82 8.09
CA VAL A 150 -15.73 -9.31 8.06
C VAL A 150 -15.77 -10.81 8.25
N GLU A 151 -16.91 -11.36 8.64
CA GLU A 151 -17.16 -12.79 8.44
C GLU A 151 -17.36 -13.08 6.95
N THR A 152 -16.72 -14.12 6.44
CA THR A 152 -16.82 -14.50 5.03
C THR A 152 -18.26 -14.79 4.61
N ALA A 153 -19.05 -15.40 5.50
CA ALA A 153 -20.47 -15.67 5.28
C ALA A 153 -21.37 -14.43 5.38
N ASN A 154 -20.90 -13.32 5.98
CA ASN A 154 -21.68 -12.09 6.16
C ASN A 154 -20.82 -10.85 5.90
N PRO A 155 -20.41 -10.57 4.66
CA PRO A 155 -19.50 -9.50 4.30
C PRO A 155 -20.10 -8.09 4.49
N GLY A 156 -21.42 -7.99 4.71
CA GLY A 156 -22.09 -6.70 4.97
C GLY A 156 -21.85 -6.13 6.36
N THR A 157 -21.31 -6.92 7.31
CA THR A 157 -21.06 -6.48 8.69
C THR A 157 -19.58 -6.35 8.95
N VAL A 158 -19.10 -5.11 9.10
CA VAL A 158 -17.69 -4.82 9.42
C VAL A 158 -17.44 -5.05 10.90
N LEU A 159 -16.56 -6.00 11.23
CA LEU A 159 -16.18 -6.37 12.61
C LEU A 159 -15.03 -5.51 13.12
N ALA A 160 -14.11 -5.14 12.25
CA ALA A 160 -13.02 -4.20 12.54
C ALA A 160 -12.60 -3.48 11.26
N ASN A 161 -12.14 -2.26 11.41
CA ASN A 161 -11.56 -1.47 10.31
C ASN A 161 -10.14 -1.03 10.68
N MET A 162 -9.26 -1.15 9.71
CA MET A 162 -7.87 -0.70 9.77
C MET A 162 -7.59 0.26 8.62
N GLN A 163 -6.69 1.22 8.84
CA GLN A 163 -6.30 2.19 7.82
C GLN A 163 -4.79 2.28 7.66
N MET A 164 -4.38 2.42 6.41
CA MET A 164 -3.04 2.80 5.99
C MET A 164 -3.14 4.11 5.21
N LYS A 165 -2.77 5.23 5.87
CA LYS A 165 -2.98 6.58 5.33
C LYS A 165 -2.05 6.93 4.18
N ARG A 166 -0.89 6.30 4.13
CA ARG A 166 0.09 6.51 3.08
C ARG A 166 1.12 5.38 3.08
N GLU A 167 1.17 4.65 1.99
CA GLU A 167 2.17 3.63 1.72
C GLU A 167 2.98 4.05 0.50
N ASP A 168 4.20 4.55 0.74
CA ASP A 168 5.09 5.05 -0.31
C ASP A 168 5.84 3.89 -0.96
N SER A 169 6.04 3.95 -2.28
CA SER A 169 6.97 3.07 -2.97
C SER A 169 8.40 3.27 -2.47
N ILE A 170 9.17 2.18 -2.42
CA ILE A 170 10.62 2.25 -2.17
C ILE A 170 11.29 2.73 -3.45
N ASN A 171 12.29 3.60 -3.32
CA ASN A 171 13.12 4.02 -4.42
C ASN A 171 13.97 2.85 -4.92
N MET A 172 13.60 2.28 -6.05
CA MET A 172 14.42 1.27 -6.74
C MET A 172 15.36 2.01 -7.69
N MET A 173 16.56 2.33 -7.22
CA MET A 173 17.59 3.09 -7.95
C MET A 173 17.60 2.78 -9.45
N GLY A 174 16.99 3.64 -10.28
CA GLY A 174 17.07 3.59 -11.74
C GLY A 174 16.11 2.65 -12.46
N TYR A 175 15.34 1.80 -11.77
CA TYR A 175 14.43 0.81 -12.40
C TYR A 175 12.94 1.12 -12.28
N ASP A 176 12.58 2.29 -11.79
CA ASP A 176 11.19 2.69 -11.50
C ASP A 176 10.57 3.62 -12.57
N TYR A 177 11.01 3.50 -13.83
CA TYR A 177 10.40 4.25 -14.94
C TYR A 177 8.98 3.80 -15.25
N ASP A 178 8.69 2.52 -15.05
CA ASP A 178 7.36 1.95 -15.23
C ASP A 178 6.44 2.29 -14.05
N THR A 179 5.25 2.81 -14.36
CA THR A 179 4.24 3.20 -13.36
C THR A 179 3.75 2.01 -12.54
N GLY A 180 3.52 0.86 -13.19
CA GLY A 180 3.09 -0.37 -12.52
C GLY A 180 4.12 -0.84 -11.49
N THR A 181 5.41 -0.80 -11.83
CA THR A 181 6.50 -1.15 -10.91
C THR A 181 6.53 -0.24 -9.68
N ARG A 182 6.33 1.08 -9.86
CA ARG A 182 6.27 2.01 -8.71
C ARG A 182 5.09 1.72 -7.80
N ILE A 183 3.89 1.51 -8.37
CA ILE A 183 2.69 1.19 -7.60
C ILE A 183 2.84 -0.17 -6.91
N GLN A 184 3.36 -1.20 -7.61
CA GLN A 184 3.66 -2.51 -7.03
C GLN A 184 4.52 -2.41 -5.77
N SER A 185 5.53 -1.53 -5.77
CA SER A 185 6.38 -1.30 -4.59
C SER A 185 5.63 -0.66 -3.42
N ALA A 186 4.58 0.11 -3.67
CA ALA A 186 3.71 0.62 -2.60
C ALA A 186 2.84 -0.49 -2.00
N TYR A 187 2.34 -1.43 -2.83
CA TYR A 187 1.62 -2.62 -2.36
C TYR A 187 2.50 -3.59 -1.59
N ASP A 188 3.78 -3.74 -1.99
CA ASP A 188 4.80 -4.47 -1.23
C ASP A 188 4.84 -4.00 0.22
N ARG A 189 5.02 -2.70 0.43
CA ARG A 189 5.07 -2.10 1.77
C ARG A 189 3.74 -2.21 2.51
N ALA A 190 2.63 -2.02 1.83
CA ALA A 190 1.31 -2.15 2.44
C ALA A 190 1.08 -3.57 2.99
N GLY A 191 1.46 -4.61 2.25
CA GLY A 191 1.41 -6.00 2.70
C GLY A 191 2.29 -6.25 3.93
N GLU A 192 3.52 -5.72 3.91
CA GLU A 192 4.44 -5.79 5.05
C GLU A 192 3.85 -5.11 6.29
N HIS A 193 3.33 -3.90 6.17
CA HIS A 193 2.81 -3.12 7.29
C HIS A 193 1.54 -3.75 7.88
N LEU A 194 0.62 -4.26 7.04
CA LEU A 194 -0.53 -5.01 7.52
C LEU A 194 -0.08 -6.29 8.26
N GLY A 195 0.86 -7.03 7.69
CA GLY A 195 1.41 -8.23 8.32
C GLY A 195 2.03 -7.95 9.69
N ASN A 196 2.85 -6.90 9.80
CA ASN A 196 3.45 -6.49 11.06
C ASN A 196 2.39 -6.06 12.08
N PHE A 197 1.34 -5.35 11.63
CA PHE A 197 0.23 -4.96 12.48
C PHE A 197 -0.52 -6.19 13.03
N LEU A 198 -0.88 -7.15 12.18
CA LEU A 198 -1.56 -8.38 12.59
C LEU A 198 -0.70 -9.22 13.53
N VAL A 199 0.60 -9.37 13.24
CA VAL A 199 1.52 -10.07 14.12
C VAL A 199 1.54 -9.45 15.51
N LYS A 200 1.63 -8.13 15.60
CA LYS A 200 1.70 -7.42 16.88
C LYS A 200 0.41 -7.51 17.70
N ASN A 201 -0.75 -7.45 17.04
CA ASN A 201 -2.04 -7.25 17.72
C ASN A 201 -2.88 -8.52 17.83
N VAL A 202 -2.53 -9.58 17.07
CA VAL A 202 -3.31 -10.83 17.01
C VAL A 202 -2.48 -12.05 17.38
N PHE A 203 -1.29 -12.20 16.79
CA PHE A 203 -0.55 -13.47 16.80
C PHE A 203 0.59 -13.53 17.83
N LYS A 204 1.05 -12.40 18.34
CA LYS A 204 1.94 -12.32 19.50
C LYS A 204 1.14 -12.14 20.78
#